data_f1c003a88026906ad8dfecc1ff8a8f38
#
_entry.id   f1c003a88026906ad8dfecc1ff8a8f38
#
_cell.length_a   1.000
_cell.length_b   1.000
_cell.length_c   1.000
_cell.angle_alpha   90.00
_cell.angle_beta   90.00
_cell.angle_gamma   90.00
#
_symmetry.space_group_name_H-M   'P 1'
#
loop_
_entity.id
_entity.type
_entity.pdbx_description
1 polymer ?
#
loop_
_entity_poly.entity_id
_entity_poly.type
_entity_poly.pdbx_seq_one_letter_code
_entity_poly.pdbx_strand_id
1 'polypeptide(L)'
;MANTSELEKGLNELKRLTGITLALTAEDSEQEQMALEQIRCLCLAYREKYNKNDFLMGLMTGGVPSYDVQQRAARLHIAPEENRILFLIEMKEPDEIVGEILKNLFPSQTKAYIVPVSKERLAVLYPFHETKDSKDSADEYARHLAHAIVDTLNAEALAHVQVSFSQMIPSLLELSVAFREQALH
;
A
#
# COMPACT_ATOMS: atom_id res chain seq x y z
N MET A 1 -11.25 28.72 -23.97
CA MET A 1 -9.77 28.64 -24.10
C MET A 1 -9.04 28.37 -22.77
N ALA A 2 -9.53 28.86 -21.63
CA ALA A 2 -8.88 28.57 -20.33
C ALA A 2 -8.91 27.10 -19.90
N ASN A 3 -9.97 26.38 -20.23
CA ASN A 3 -10.15 24.96 -19.82
C ASN A 3 -9.19 23.98 -20.52
N THR A 4 -8.84 24.20 -21.78
CA THR A 4 -7.95 23.30 -22.53
C THR A 4 -6.55 23.25 -21.91
N SER A 5 -6.02 24.40 -21.47
CA SER A 5 -4.70 24.48 -20.82
C SER A 5 -4.70 23.81 -19.44
N GLU A 6 -5.79 23.86 -18.68
CA GLU A 6 -5.91 23.19 -17.39
C GLU A 6 -6.06 21.67 -17.56
N LEU A 7 -6.79 21.23 -18.58
CA LEU A 7 -6.94 19.83 -18.94
C LEU A 7 -5.59 19.21 -19.32
N GLU A 8 -4.81 19.90 -20.17
CA GLU A 8 -3.46 19.46 -20.54
C GLU A 8 -2.52 19.36 -19.33
N LYS A 9 -2.58 20.31 -18.40
CA LYS A 9 -1.81 20.26 -17.16
C LYS A 9 -2.21 19.06 -16.31
N GLY A 10 -3.51 18.80 -16.17
CA GLY A 10 -4.03 17.65 -15.44
C GLY A 10 -3.59 16.31 -16.04
N LEU A 11 -3.66 16.18 -17.37
CA LEU A 11 -3.21 14.99 -18.10
C LEU A 11 -1.70 14.77 -17.96
N ASN A 12 -0.90 15.81 -18.03
CA ASN A 12 0.55 15.73 -17.83
C ASN A 12 0.90 15.33 -16.39
N GLU A 13 0.19 15.85 -15.41
CA GLU A 13 0.36 15.42 -14.02
C GLU A 13 -0.02 13.95 -13.80
N LEU A 14 -1.13 13.52 -14.38
CA LEU A 14 -1.55 12.11 -14.33
C LEU A 14 -0.51 11.21 -15.00
N LYS A 15 0.04 11.62 -16.15
CA LYS A 15 1.14 10.91 -16.81
C LYS A 15 2.37 10.80 -15.92
N ARG A 16 2.74 11.91 -15.25
CA ARG A 16 3.88 11.93 -14.33
C ARG A 16 3.68 10.96 -13.16
N LEU A 17 2.47 10.87 -12.60
CA LEU A 17 2.14 10.02 -11.45
C LEU A 17 2.00 8.55 -11.81
N THR A 18 1.45 8.23 -12.99
CA THR A 18 1.09 6.87 -13.37
C THR A 18 1.99 6.27 -14.44
N GLY A 19 2.75 7.08 -15.18
CA GLY A 19 3.49 6.68 -16.38
C GLY A 19 2.61 6.44 -17.61
N ILE A 20 1.28 6.57 -17.50
CA ILE A 20 0.31 6.32 -18.57
C ILE A 20 -0.02 7.63 -19.27
N THR A 21 0.02 7.61 -20.59
CA THR A 21 -0.45 8.74 -21.43
C THR A 21 -1.90 8.52 -21.78
N LEU A 22 -2.76 9.47 -21.39
CA LEU A 22 -4.17 9.47 -21.74
C LEU A 22 -4.43 10.60 -22.76
N ALA A 23 -5.29 10.31 -23.72
CA ALA A 23 -5.87 11.29 -24.62
C ALA A 23 -7.36 11.39 -24.37
N LEU A 24 -7.87 12.62 -24.31
CA LEU A 24 -9.28 12.91 -24.13
C LEU A 24 -9.82 13.61 -25.38
N THR A 25 -10.98 13.14 -25.83
CA THR A 25 -11.81 13.83 -26.81
C THR A 25 -13.10 14.21 -26.10
N ALA A 26 -13.39 15.52 -26.06
CA ALA A 26 -14.65 16.05 -25.54
C ALA A 26 -15.42 16.71 -26.67
N GLU A 27 -16.72 16.48 -26.72
CA GLU A 27 -17.59 17.00 -27.77
C GLU A 27 -18.12 18.42 -27.43
N ASP A 28 -18.12 18.77 -26.14
CA ASP A 28 -18.56 20.05 -25.63
C ASP A 28 -17.80 20.48 -24.37
N SER A 29 -18.03 21.74 -23.94
CA SER A 29 -17.36 22.31 -22.78
C SER A 29 -17.83 21.72 -21.44
N GLU A 30 -19.01 21.13 -21.36
CA GLU A 30 -19.50 20.47 -20.16
C GLU A 30 -18.75 19.14 -19.93
N GLN A 31 -18.54 18.37 -21.00
CA GLN A 31 -17.72 17.15 -20.97
C GLN A 31 -16.27 17.46 -20.63
N GLU A 32 -15.70 18.56 -21.16
CA GLU A 32 -14.35 18.99 -20.77
C GLU A 32 -14.26 19.31 -19.28
N GLN A 33 -15.25 19.98 -18.70
CA GLN A 33 -15.29 20.31 -17.28
C GLN A 33 -15.40 19.05 -16.41
N MET A 34 -16.27 18.13 -16.77
CA MET A 34 -16.42 16.85 -16.08
C MET A 34 -15.13 16.03 -16.13
N ALA A 35 -14.47 15.98 -17.29
CA ALA A 35 -13.20 15.28 -17.46
C ALA A 35 -12.09 15.88 -16.59
N LEU A 36 -12.01 17.22 -16.54
CA LEU A 36 -11.05 17.93 -15.69
C LEU A 36 -11.25 17.61 -14.20
N GLU A 37 -12.49 17.58 -13.73
CA GLU A 37 -12.83 17.22 -12.35
C GLU A 37 -12.38 15.78 -12.03
N GLN A 38 -12.69 14.82 -12.92
CA GLN A 38 -12.28 13.43 -12.77
C GLN A 38 -10.77 13.26 -12.75
N ILE A 39 -10.04 13.97 -13.62
CA ILE A 39 -8.56 13.93 -13.65
C ILE A 39 -7.99 14.49 -12.35
N ARG A 40 -8.54 15.58 -11.82
CA ARG A 40 -8.14 16.14 -10.52
C ARG A 40 -8.33 15.14 -9.39
N CYS A 41 -9.50 14.49 -9.34
CA CYS A 41 -9.78 13.45 -8.35
C CYS A 41 -8.80 12.27 -8.44
N LEU A 42 -8.49 11.80 -9.66
CA LEU A 42 -7.52 10.74 -9.89
C LEU A 42 -6.11 11.14 -9.44
N CYS A 43 -5.66 12.33 -9.79
CA CYS A 43 -4.35 12.85 -9.36
C CYS A 43 -4.23 12.93 -7.83
N LEU A 44 -5.27 13.40 -7.15
CA LEU A 44 -5.31 13.47 -5.69
C LEU A 44 -5.26 12.07 -5.07
N ALA A 45 -6.04 11.11 -5.59
CA ALA A 45 -6.04 9.73 -5.10
C ALA A 45 -4.67 9.06 -5.28
N TYR A 46 -4.02 9.25 -6.43
CA TYR A 46 -2.67 8.74 -6.67
C TYR A 46 -1.62 9.37 -5.78
N ARG A 47 -1.66 10.70 -5.58
CA ARG A 47 -0.76 11.39 -4.66
C ARG A 47 -0.92 10.92 -3.22
N GLU A 48 -2.16 10.74 -2.76
CA GLU A 48 -2.44 10.25 -1.41
C GLU A 48 -1.86 8.85 -1.21
N LYS A 49 -2.10 7.94 -2.15
CA LYS A 49 -1.55 6.59 -2.11
C LYS A 49 -0.02 6.59 -2.14
N TYR A 50 0.58 7.38 -3.03
CA TYR A 50 2.04 7.51 -3.12
C TYR A 50 2.63 8.06 -1.81
N ASN A 51 2.04 9.08 -1.23
CA ASN A 51 2.48 9.66 0.03
C ASN A 51 2.37 8.67 1.20
N LYS A 52 1.32 7.84 1.25
CA LYS A 52 1.19 6.76 2.23
C LYS A 52 2.30 5.72 2.09
N ASN A 53 2.55 5.26 0.87
CA ASN A 53 3.60 4.29 0.60
C ASN A 53 4.99 4.84 0.93
N ASP A 54 5.29 6.07 0.55
CA ASP A 54 6.56 6.74 0.90
C ASP A 54 6.75 6.89 2.40
N PHE A 55 5.70 7.27 3.11
CA PHE A 55 5.74 7.40 4.56
C PHE A 55 6.00 6.06 5.24
N LEU A 56 5.24 5.02 4.87
CA LEU A 56 5.40 3.68 5.44
C LEU A 56 6.76 3.08 5.10
N MET A 57 7.26 3.29 3.87
CA MET A 57 8.60 2.89 3.47
C MET A 57 9.67 3.62 4.30
N GLY A 58 9.50 4.92 4.51
CA GLY A 58 10.39 5.72 5.36
C GLY A 58 10.41 5.23 6.80
N LEU A 59 9.26 4.82 7.36
CA LEU A 59 9.18 4.21 8.68
C LEU A 59 9.92 2.87 8.74
N MET A 60 9.72 1.99 7.77
CA MET A 60 10.39 0.68 7.71
C MET A 60 11.91 0.82 7.62
N THR A 61 12.39 1.77 6.84
CA THR A 61 13.82 2.00 6.64
C THR A 61 14.48 2.89 7.72
N GLY A 62 13.69 3.40 8.67
CA GLY A 62 14.19 4.28 9.73
C GLY A 62 14.45 5.72 9.27
N GLY A 63 13.93 6.13 8.12
CA GLY A 63 14.11 7.47 7.55
C GLY A 63 13.15 8.54 8.09
N VAL A 64 12.19 8.17 8.97
CA VAL A 64 11.25 9.12 9.58
C VAL A 64 11.62 9.33 11.04
N PRO A 65 11.92 10.58 11.47
CA PRO A 65 12.16 10.88 12.87
C PRO A 65 10.94 10.58 13.74
N SER A 66 11.16 10.04 14.94
CA SER A 66 10.08 9.61 15.84
C SER A 66 9.11 10.76 16.22
N TYR A 67 9.61 11.99 16.32
CA TYR A 67 8.79 13.17 16.63
C TYR A 67 7.85 13.58 15.48
N ASP A 68 8.12 13.14 14.24
CA ASP A 68 7.30 13.44 13.05
C ASP A 68 6.22 12.38 12.78
N VAL A 69 6.36 11.18 13.35
CA VAL A 69 5.50 10.03 13.02
C VAL A 69 4.02 10.32 13.24
N GLN A 70 3.67 10.84 14.41
CA GLN A 70 2.26 11.09 14.74
C GLN A 70 1.63 12.15 13.83
N GLN A 71 2.34 13.24 13.57
CA GLN A 71 1.83 14.31 12.72
C GLN A 71 1.66 13.88 11.27
N ARG A 72 2.65 13.15 10.72
CA ARG A 72 2.58 12.65 9.34
C ARG A 72 1.53 11.56 9.18
N ALA A 73 1.42 10.64 10.14
CA ALA A 73 0.38 9.62 10.16
C ALA A 73 -1.03 10.24 10.18
N ALA A 74 -1.25 11.25 11.02
CA ALA A 74 -2.53 11.95 11.09
C ALA A 74 -2.90 12.61 9.76
N ARG A 75 -1.96 13.27 9.09
CA ARG A 75 -2.17 13.89 7.76
C ARG A 75 -2.54 12.87 6.69
N LEU A 76 -2.05 11.63 6.81
CA LEU A 76 -2.30 10.55 5.87
C LEU A 76 -3.46 9.64 6.31
N HIS A 77 -4.16 9.99 7.37
CA HIS A 77 -5.25 9.19 7.94
C HIS A 77 -4.83 7.76 8.32
N ILE A 78 -3.60 7.61 8.81
CA ILE A 78 -3.07 6.35 9.32
C ILE A 78 -3.03 6.44 10.84
N ALA A 79 -3.69 5.51 11.54
CA ALA A 79 -3.65 5.45 12.99
C ALA A 79 -2.23 5.09 13.47
N PRO A 80 -1.55 5.94 14.26
CA PRO A 80 -0.19 5.65 14.71
C PRO A 80 -0.13 4.55 15.78
N GLU A 81 -1.15 4.47 16.62
CA GLU A 81 -1.29 3.52 17.73
C GLU A 81 -2.40 2.52 17.38
N GLU A 82 -2.07 1.51 16.62
CA GLU A 82 -2.97 0.41 16.24
C GLU A 82 -2.16 -0.87 16.15
N ASN A 83 -2.69 -1.95 16.71
CA ASN A 83 -2.03 -3.25 16.63
C ASN A 83 -1.97 -3.73 15.18
N ARG A 84 -0.78 -4.04 14.72
CA ARG A 84 -0.53 -4.52 13.35
C ARG A 84 0.45 -5.67 13.35
N ILE A 85 0.39 -6.46 12.28
CA ILE A 85 1.38 -7.47 11.95
C ILE A 85 1.99 -7.09 10.61
N LEU A 86 3.31 -7.10 10.52
CA LEU A 86 4.04 -6.88 9.29
C LEU A 86 4.33 -8.23 8.63
N PHE A 87 3.89 -8.39 7.39
CA PHE A 87 4.27 -9.52 6.53
C PHE A 87 5.26 -8.99 5.49
N LEU A 88 6.37 -9.69 5.33
CA LEU A 88 7.31 -9.44 4.24
C LEU A 88 7.25 -10.60 3.25
N ILE A 89 6.90 -10.27 2.01
CA ILE A 89 6.75 -11.22 0.92
C ILE A 89 7.93 -11.04 -0.02
N GLU A 90 8.75 -12.07 -0.15
CA GLU A 90 9.89 -12.10 -1.04
C GLU A 90 9.60 -13.00 -2.24
N MET A 91 9.83 -12.48 -3.43
CA MET A 91 9.65 -13.19 -4.69
C MET A 91 11.01 -13.58 -5.25
N LYS A 92 11.12 -14.78 -5.79
CA LYS A 92 12.34 -15.23 -6.46
C LYS A 92 12.58 -14.45 -7.76
N GLU A 93 11.51 -14.12 -8.45
CA GLU A 93 11.51 -13.30 -9.66
C GLU A 93 10.45 -12.21 -9.53
N PRO A 94 10.73 -10.96 -9.95
CA PRO A 94 9.74 -9.89 -9.89
C PRO A 94 8.51 -10.23 -10.73
N ASP A 95 7.32 -10.12 -10.12
CA ASP A 95 6.06 -10.35 -10.81
C ASP A 95 5.01 -9.32 -10.34
N GLU A 96 4.54 -8.50 -11.29
CA GLU A 96 3.54 -7.47 -11.02
C GLU A 96 2.17 -8.04 -10.65
N ILE A 97 1.85 -9.27 -11.09
CA ILE A 97 0.59 -9.95 -10.76
C ILE A 97 0.47 -10.21 -9.26
N VAL A 98 1.58 -10.46 -8.57
CA VAL A 98 1.60 -10.68 -7.12
C VAL A 98 0.97 -9.49 -6.37
N GLY A 99 1.30 -8.27 -6.75
CA GLY A 99 0.71 -7.07 -6.16
C GLY A 99 -0.81 -6.97 -6.38
N GLU A 100 -1.30 -7.36 -7.54
CA GLU A 100 -2.75 -7.36 -7.84
C GLU A 100 -3.50 -8.45 -7.06
N ILE A 101 -2.93 -9.64 -6.94
CA ILE A 101 -3.50 -10.73 -6.14
C ILE A 101 -3.57 -10.33 -4.67
N LEU A 102 -2.53 -9.70 -4.13
CA LEU A 102 -2.52 -9.21 -2.76
C LEU A 102 -3.60 -8.13 -2.53
N LYS A 103 -3.84 -7.23 -3.47
CA LYS A 103 -4.94 -6.26 -3.38
C LYS A 103 -6.32 -6.94 -3.33
N ASN A 104 -6.49 -8.05 -4.04
CA ASN A 104 -7.72 -8.83 -3.99
C ASN A 104 -7.85 -9.60 -2.67
N LEU A 105 -6.75 -10.15 -2.16
CA LEU A 105 -6.71 -10.85 -0.89
C LEU A 105 -6.95 -9.91 0.31
N PHE A 106 -6.46 -8.67 0.21
CA PHE A 106 -6.64 -7.61 1.20
C PHE A 106 -7.46 -6.44 0.63
N PRO A 107 -8.77 -6.58 0.49
CA PRO A 107 -9.62 -5.50 0.02
C PRO A 107 -9.58 -4.31 0.97
N SER A 108 -9.99 -3.12 0.51
CA SER A 108 -9.89 -1.85 1.24
C SER A 108 -10.55 -1.88 2.63
N GLN A 109 -11.55 -2.72 2.83
CA GLN A 109 -12.24 -2.91 4.12
C GLN A 109 -11.31 -3.47 5.21
N THR A 110 -10.28 -4.21 4.83
CA THR A 110 -9.28 -4.75 5.79
C THR A 110 -8.36 -3.69 6.34
N LYS A 111 -8.27 -2.53 5.69
CA LYS A 111 -7.33 -1.44 6.02
C LYS A 111 -5.86 -1.88 6.06
N ALA A 112 -5.52 -2.96 5.36
CA ALA A 112 -4.14 -3.38 5.18
C ALA A 112 -3.44 -2.47 4.17
N TYR A 113 -2.16 -2.19 4.42
CA TYR A 113 -1.31 -1.43 3.50
C TYR A 113 -0.36 -2.37 2.79
N ILE A 114 -0.37 -2.35 1.45
CA ILE A 114 0.56 -3.10 0.62
C ILE A 114 1.59 -2.11 0.10
N VAL A 115 2.84 -2.25 0.55
CA VAL A 115 3.92 -1.32 0.27
C VAL A 115 5.01 -2.02 -0.54
N PRO A 116 5.27 -1.62 -1.78
CA PRO A 116 6.41 -2.11 -2.53
C PRO A 116 7.72 -1.67 -1.87
N VAL A 117 8.54 -2.62 -1.45
CA VAL A 117 9.85 -2.37 -0.84
C VAL A 117 10.94 -2.37 -1.90
N SER A 118 10.89 -3.34 -2.78
CA SER A 118 11.76 -3.46 -3.95
C SER A 118 11.02 -4.19 -5.06
N LYS A 119 11.69 -4.47 -6.18
CA LYS A 119 11.10 -5.27 -7.26
C LYS A 119 10.75 -6.70 -6.83
N GLU A 120 11.46 -7.22 -5.84
CA GLU A 120 11.35 -8.61 -5.37
C GLU A 120 10.69 -8.70 -4.00
N ARG A 121 10.36 -7.56 -3.36
CA ARG A 121 9.83 -7.52 -2.00
C ARG A 121 8.62 -6.64 -1.87
N LEU A 122 7.57 -7.18 -1.27
CA LEU A 122 6.36 -6.46 -0.88
C LEU A 122 6.16 -6.58 0.63
N ALA A 123 5.82 -5.48 1.28
CA ALA A 123 5.41 -5.49 2.67
C ALA A 123 3.89 -5.34 2.77
N VAL A 124 3.26 -6.13 3.63
CA VAL A 124 1.85 -5.98 3.98
C VAL A 124 1.77 -5.63 5.46
N LEU A 125 1.28 -4.45 5.75
CA LEU A 125 1.02 -3.99 7.11
C LEU A 125 -0.46 -4.23 7.41
N TYR A 126 -0.74 -5.28 8.19
CA TYR A 126 -2.08 -5.77 8.45
C TYR A 126 -2.57 -5.35 9.85
N PRO A 127 -3.72 -4.66 9.98
CA PRO A 127 -4.29 -4.31 11.28
C PRO A 127 -4.85 -5.57 11.94
N PHE A 128 -4.42 -5.81 13.17
CA PHE A 128 -4.87 -6.96 13.97
C PHE A 128 -5.76 -6.49 15.12
N HIS A 129 -6.99 -6.98 15.14
CA HIS A 129 -7.94 -6.72 16.20
C HIS A 129 -8.26 -8.03 16.91
N GLU A 130 -7.97 -8.10 18.21
CA GLU A 130 -8.46 -9.20 19.03
C GLU A 130 -9.98 -9.10 19.11
N THR A 131 -10.66 -10.04 18.46
CA THR A 131 -12.11 -10.20 18.66
C THR A 131 -12.33 -11.14 19.84
N LYS A 132 -13.36 -10.88 20.65
CA LYS A 132 -13.71 -11.73 21.80
C LYS A 132 -13.99 -13.20 21.41
N ASP A 133 -14.19 -13.44 20.12
CA ASP A 133 -14.47 -14.76 19.55
C ASP A 133 -13.25 -15.42 18.88
N SER A 134 -12.13 -14.71 18.72
CA SER A 134 -10.91 -15.31 18.20
C SER A 134 -10.17 -16.03 19.32
N LYS A 135 -10.16 -17.36 19.26
CA LYS A 135 -9.39 -18.21 20.17
C LYS A 135 -7.90 -18.24 19.84
N ASP A 136 -7.52 -17.72 18.67
CA ASP A 136 -6.17 -17.76 18.19
C ASP A 136 -5.36 -16.59 18.73
N SER A 137 -4.14 -16.86 19.16
CA SER A 137 -3.17 -15.82 19.47
C SER A 137 -2.79 -15.05 18.19
N ALA A 138 -2.28 -13.82 18.35
CA ALA A 138 -1.80 -13.03 17.21
C ALA A 138 -0.78 -13.79 16.34
N ASP A 139 0.06 -14.59 16.97
CA ASP A 139 1.09 -15.41 16.29
C ASP A 139 0.48 -16.55 15.47
N GLU A 140 -0.52 -17.27 16.02
CA GLU A 140 -1.25 -18.30 15.28
C GLU A 140 -2.02 -17.73 14.10
N TYR A 141 -2.68 -16.59 14.30
CA TYR A 141 -3.36 -15.89 13.23
C TYR A 141 -2.40 -15.46 12.12
N ALA A 142 -1.25 -14.87 12.49
CA ALA A 142 -0.22 -14.46 11.55
C ALA A 142 0.32 -15.64 10.74
N ARG A 143 0.53 -16.78 11.38
CA ARG A 143 1.00 -18.00 10.73
C ARG A 143 -0.02 -18.53 9.72
N HIS A 144 -1.31 -18.59 10.09
CA HIS A 144 -2.37 -19.02 9.18
C HIS A 144 -2.49 -18.06 7.99
N LEU A 145 -2.42 -16.74 8.22
CA LEU A 145 -2.48 -15.76 7.16
C LEU A 145 -1.27 -15.82 6.22
N ALA A 146 -0.07 -16.04 6.77
CA ALA A 146 1.15 -16.24 5.97
C ALA A 146 1.02 -17.46 5.04
N HIS A 147 0.51 -18.57 5.55
CA HIS A 147 0.24 -19.76 4.73
C HIS A 147 -0.81 -19.47 3.64
N ALA A 148 -1.89 -18.78 3.98
CA ALA A 148 -2.90 -18.41 2.99
C ALA A 148 -2.34 -17.50 1.88
N ILE A 149 -1.44 -16.57 2.21
CA ILE A 149 -0.74 -15.74 1.22
C ILE A 149 0.10 -16.62 0.29
N VAL A 150 0.92 -17.51 0.83
CA VAL A 150 1.77 -18.41 0.03
C VAL A 150 0.93 -19.29 -0.88
N ASP A 151 -0.11 -19.92 -0.36
CA ASP A 151 -0.96 -20.83 -1.12
C ASP A 151 -1.68 -20.08 -2.26
N THR A 152 -2.20 -18.89 -1.98
CA THR A 152 -2.88 -18.08 -2.98
C THR A 152 -1.92 -17.63 -4.09
N LEU A 153 -0.74 -17.13 -3.74
CA LEU A 153 0.24 -16.66 -4.71
C LEU A 153 0.82 -17.81 -5.54
N ASN A 154 1.04 -18.97 -4.93
CA ASN A 154 1.47 -20.17 -5.67
C ASN A 154 0.38 -20.66 -6.65
N ALA A 155 -0.88 -20.61 -6.25
CA ALA A 155 -1.99 -21.10 -7.07
C ALA A 155 -2.35 -20.14 -8.21
N GLU A 156 -2.40 -18.83 -7.94
CA GLU A 156 -2.91 -17.83 -8.89
C GLU A 156 -1.80 -17.21 -9.75
N ALA A 157 -0.61 -16.97 -9.19
CA ALA A 157 0.50 -16.36 -9.91
C ALA A 157 1.55 -17.39 -10.36
N LEU A 158 1.49 -18.64 -9.91
CA LEU A 158 2.58 -19.63 -10.04
C LEU A 158 3.92 -19.09 -9.49
N ALA A 159 3.85 -18.11 -8.60
CA ALA A 159 5.00 -17.43 -8.05
C ALA A 159 5.52 -18.17 -6.82
N HIS A 160 6.81 -18.51 -6.84
CA HIS A 160 7.48 -19.01 -5.65
C HIS A 160 7.82 -17.85 -4.73
N VAL A 161 7.12 -17.75 -3.62
CA VAL A 161 7.28 -16.69 -2.63
C VAL A 161 7.68 -17.26 -1.27
N GLN A 162 8.42 -16.46 -0.52
CA GLN A 162 8.65 -16.66 0.90
C GLN A 162 7.92 -15.56 1.66
N VAL A 163 7.26 -15.93 2.74
CA VAL A 163 6.54 -14.98 3.59
C VAL A 163 7.05 -15.11 5.02
N SER A 164 7.61 -14.04 5.52
CA SER A 164 7.93 -13.88 6.94
C SER A 164 6.96 -12.89 7.58
N PHE A 165 6.79 -12.97 8.89
CA PHE A 165 5.91 -12.06 9.63
C PHE A 165 6.49 -11.68 10.98
N SER A 166 6.19 -10.47 11.43
CA SER A 166 6.60 -9.95 12.72
C SER A 166 5.70 -10.43 13.86
N GLN A 167 6.16 -10.24 15.07
CA GLN A 167 5.27 -10.17 16.21
C GLN A 167 4.31 -8.98 16.04
N MET A 168 3.26 -8.92 16.87
CA MET A 168 2.33 -7.81 16.87
C MET A 168 3.04 -6.50 17.22
N ILE A 169 2.84 -5.49 16.39
CA ILE A 169 3.42 -4.14 16.52
C ILE A 169 2.31 -3.21 17.04
N PRO A 170 2.40 -2.67 18.26
CA PRO A 170 1.36 -1.81 18.81
C PRO A 170 1.40 -0.37 18.28
N SER A 171 2.57 0.05 17.75
CA SER A 171 2.79 1.43 17.29
C SER A 171 3.64 1.46 16.01
N LEU A 172 3.39 2.44 15.15
CA LEU A 172 4.22 2.71 13.97
C LEU A 172 5.68 3.01 14.32
N LEU A 173 5.96 3.44 15.55
CA LEU A 173 7.33 3.68 16.04
C LEU A 173 8.19 2.41 16.06
N GLU A 174 7.57 1.24 16.18
CA GLU A 174 8.26 -0.05 16.23
C GLU A 174 8.44 -0.69 14.84
N LEU A 175 7.86 -0.09 13.80
CA LEU A 175 7.84 -0.67 12.47
C LEU A 175 9.24 -0.88 11.89
N SER A 176 10.20 0.03 12.16
CA SER A 176 11.57 -0.10 11.65
C SER A 176 12.32 -1.28 12.26
N VAL A 177 12.07 -1.58 13.51
CA VAL A 177 12.67 -2.73 14.21
C VAL A 177 12.08 -4.02 13.65
N ALA A 178 10.76 -4.11 13.58
CA ALA A 178 10.05 -5.27 13.03
C ALA A 178 10.48 -5.55 11.58
N PHE A 179 10.61 -4.52 10.75
CA PHE A 179 11.04 -4.67 9.36
C PHE A 179 12.47 -5.23 9.26
N ARG A 180 13.40 -4.71 10.05
CA ARG A 180 14.78 -5.20 10.05
C ARG A 180 14.87 -6.66 10.47
N GLU A 181 14.12 -7.07 11.48
CA GLU A 181 14.09 -8.46 11.94
C GLU A 181 13.63 -9.40 10.83
N GLN A 182 12.61 -9.02 10.06
CA GLN A 182 12.09 -9.84 8.96
C GLN A 182 13.02 -9.82 7.73
N ALA A 183 13.70 -8.73 7.46
CA ALA A 183 14.60 -8.60 6.31
C ALA A 183 15.93 -9.35 6.47
N LEU A 184 16.26 -9.82 7.68
CA LEU A 184 17.48 -10.58 8.00
C LEU A 184 17.29 -12.11 7.90
N HIS A 185 16.08 -12.59 7.72
CA HIS A 185 15.72 -14.00 7.58
C HIS A 185 15.44 -14.37 6.13
#